data_4d1e668c08bfbc2b545ea07bc3c319fb
#
_entry.id   4d1e668c08bfbc2b545ea07bc3c319fb
#
_cell.length_a   1.000
_cell.length_b   1.000
_cell.length_c   1.000
_cell.angle_alpha   90.00
_cell.angle_beta   90.00
_cell.angle_gamma   90.00
#
_symmetry.space_group_name_H-M   'P 1'
#
loop_
_entity.id
_entity.type
_entity.pdbx_description
1 polymer ?
#
loop_
_entity_poly.entity_id
_entity_poly.type
_entity_poly.pdbx_seq_one_letter_code
_entity_poly.pdbx_strand_id
1 'polypeptide(L)'
;MTNTGGKVTDQGWDGPWYRVRTDRFQASFLPSVGEDLDAVCNIDVEVRLTADDSRWSATVFTLAEVESLMERWSHTGEELGGSFFWCPDGLIVREPGIDTMTQVFVGLLETGEFTQILQHLHDE
;
A
#
# COMPACT_ATOMS: atom_id res chain seq x y z
N MET A 1 16.88 -1.30 -20.73
CA MET A 1 16.35 -2.16 -19.69
C MET A 1 14.85 -2.38 -19.85
N THR A 2 14.44 -3.59 -19.69
CA THR A 2 13.05 -3.94 -19.84
C THR A 2 12.36 -3.94 -18.48
N ASN A 3 11.21 -3.34 -18.43
CA ASN A 3 10.44 -3.24 -17.20
C ASN A 3 9.18 -4.07 -17.29
N THR A 4 9.36 -5.39 -17.45
CA THR A 4 8.23 -6.29 -17.61
C THR A 4 7.51 -6.47 -16.28
N GLY A 5 6.18 -6.44 -16.32
CA GLY A 5 5.36 -6.61 -15.15
C GLY A 5 5.28 -5.40 -14.25
N GLY A 6 6.11 -4.37 -14.52
CA GLY A 6 6.14 -3.19 -13.69
C GLY A 6 5.47 -1.97 -14.29
N LYS A 7 4.98 -2.10 -15.51
CA LYS A 7 4.39 -0.98 -16.21
C LYS A 7 2.91 -0.88 -15.92
N VAL A 8 2.47 0.30 -15.51
CA VAL A 8 1.04 0.57 -15.33
C VAL A 8 0.40 0.61 -16.72
N THR A 9 -0.66 -0.19 -16.89
CA THR A 9 -1.38 -0.25 -18.15
C THR A 9 -2.65 0.60 -18.13
N ASP A 10 -3.16 0.90 -16.93
CA ASP A 10 -4.38 1.68 -16.79
C ASP A 10 -4.47 2.17 -15.34
N GLN A 11 -5.07 3.36 -15.13
CA GLN A 11 -5.32 3.84 -13.78
C GLN A 11 -6.43 4.88 -13.81
N GLY A 12 -7.16 4.99 -12.70
CA GLY A 12 -8.22 5.97 -12.57
C GLY A 12 -9.17 5.67 -11.43
N TRP A 13 -10.13 6.56 -11.25
CA TRP A 13 -11.13 6.43 -10.21
C TRP A 13 -12.23 5.47 -10.59
N ASP A 14 -12.69 4.72 -9.59
CA ASP A 14 -13.84 3.83 -9.71
C ASP A 14 -14.60 3.96 -8.38
N GLY A 15 -15.58 4.88 -8.34
CA GLY A 15 -16.24 5.24 -7.11
C GLY A 15 -15.24 5.85 -6.14
N PRO A 16 -15.18 5.38 -4.88
CA PRO A 16 -14.23 5.90 -3.91
C PRO A 16 -12.83 5.33 -4.07
N TRP A 17 -12.66 4.34 -4.97
CA TRP A 17 -11.38 3.65 -5.15
C TRP A 17 -10.58 4.30 -6.27
N TYR A 18 -9.26 4.43 -6.05
CA TYR A 18 -8.35 4.75 -7.13
C TYR A 18 -7.63 3.48 -7.53
N ARG A 19 -7.87 3.00 -8.74
CA ARG A 19 -7.36 1.71 -9.21
C ARG A 19 -6.19 1.89 -10.14
N VAL A 20 -5.16 1.05 -9.90
CA VAL A 20 -3.97 1.01 -10.74
C VAL A 20 -3.81 -0.42 -11.23
N ARG A 21 -3.70 -0.58 -12.53
CA ARG A 21 -3.59 -1.91 -13.14
C ARG A 21 -2.27 -2.09 -13.84
N THR A 22 -1.65 -3.23 -13.60
CA THR A 22 -0.49 -3.68 -14.36
C THR A 22 -0.85 -5.03 -14.99
N ASP A 23 0.06 -5.64 -15.74
CA ASP A 23 -0.19 -6.95 -16.31
C ASP A 23 -0.20 -8.06 -15.24
N ARG A 24 0.29 -7.78 -14.04
CA ARG A 24 0.41 -8.77 -12.97
C ARG A 24 -0.61 -8.58 -11.84
N PHE A 25 -1.17 -7.38 -11.68
CA PHE A 25 -2.12 -7.14 -10.60
C PHE A 25 -2.99 -5.92 -10.85
N GLN A 26 -4.06 -5.82 -10.05
CA GLN A 26 -4.84 -4.60 -9.94
C GLN A 26 -4.82 -4.18 -8.47
N ALA A 27 -4.34 -2.97 -8.21
CA ALA A 27 -4.33 -2.40 -6.86
C ALA A 27 -5.45 -1.38 -6.74
N SER A 28 -6.26 -1.52 -5.67
CA SER A 28 -7.37 -0.61 -5.39
C SER A 28 -7.03 0.13 -4.10
N PHE A 29 -6.72 1.43 -4.25
CA PHE A 29 -6.39 2.29 -3.12
C PHE A 29 -7.64 3.05 -2.68
N LEU A 30 -7.75 3.32 -1.39
CA LEU A 30 -8.90 4.03 -0.83
C LEU A 30 -8.44 5.37 -0.24
N PRO A 31 -8.22 6.40 -1.07
CA PRO A 31 -7.78 7.70 -0.57
C PRO A 31 -8.89 8.44 0.16
N SER A 32 -8.51 9.40 0.99
CA SER A 32 -9.47 10.31 1.59
C SER A 32 -9.99 11.27 0.52
N VAL A 33 -11.18 11.81 0.74
CA VAL A 33 -11.77 12.78 -0.19
C VAL A 33 -10.84 13.99 -0.34
N GLY A 34 -10.47 14.28 -1.58
CA GLY A 34 -9.60 15.42 -1.88
C GLY A 34 -8.13 15.20 -1.61
N GLU A 35 -7.74 13.99 -1.26
CA GLU A 35 -6.33 13.71 -0.96
C GLU A 35 -5.48 13.78 -2.24
N ASP A 36 -4.29 14.39 -2.11
CA ASP A 36 -3.32 14.45 -3.20
C ASP A 36 -2.69 13.08 -3.39
N LEU A 37 -2.94 12.45 -4.54
CA LEU A 37 -2.48 11.09 -4.81
C LEU A 37 -0.96 10.97 -4.84
N ASP A 38 -0.25 12.07 -5.14
CA ASP A 38 1.21 12.06 -5.16
C ASP A 38 1.82 12.21 -3.77
N ALA A 39 1.01 12.62 -2.80
CA ALA A 39 1.48 12.87 -1.44
C ALA A 39 0.90 11.87 -0.42
N VAL A 40 0.22 10.85 -0.89
CA VAL A 40 -0.40 9.85 0.01
C VAL A 40 0.68 9.19 0.85
N CYS A 41 0.49 9.21 2.17
CA CYS A 41 1.46 8.66 3.12
C CYS A 41 0.87 7.63 4.07
N ASN A 42 -0.44 7.36 3.96
CA ASN A 42 -1.15 6.43 4.83
C ASN A 42 -2.42 6.02 4.11
N ILE A 43 -2.51 4.76 3.67
CA ILE A 43 -3.64 4.37 2.83
C ILE A 43 -3.85 2.86 2.86
N ASP A 44 -5.13 2.47 2.86
CA ASP A 44 -5.50 1.07 2.70
C ASP A 44 -5.52 0.71 1.22
N VAL A 45 -5.06 -0.49 0.92
CA VAL A 45 -5.05 -0.98 -0.46
C VAL A 45 -5.38 -2.47 -0.49
N GLU A 46 -6.14 -2.86 -1.50
CA GLU A 46 -6.39 -4.26 -1.83
C GLU A 46 -5.75 -4.54 -3.18
N VAL A 47 -4.99 -5.63 -3.27
CA VAL A 47 -4.31 -6.03 -4.50
C VAL A 47 -4.85 -7.39 -4.94
N ARG A 48 -5.29 -7.46 -6.20
CA ARG A 48 -5.74 -8.70 -6.80
C ARG A 48 -4.70 -9.14 -7.82
N LEU A 49 -4.18 -10.36 -7.64
CA LEU A 49 -3.16 -10.89 -8.55
C LEU A 49 -3.82 -11.46 -9.79
N THR A 50 -3.25 -11.15 -10.95
CA THR A 50 -3.78 -11.62 -12.24
C THR A 50 -3.63 -13.12 -12.40
N ALA A 51 -2.53 -13.68 -11.86
CA ALA A 51 -2.18 -15.08 -12.11
C ALA A 51 -3.21 -16.06 -11.53
N ASP A 52 -3.75 -15.77 -10.35
CA ASP A 52 -4.64 -16.72 -9.65
C ASP A 52 -5.87 -16.04 -9.07
N ASP A 53 -6.09 -14.76 -9.37
CA ASP A 53 -7.23 -13.98 -8.90
C ASP A 53 -7.29 -13.87 -7.36
N SER A 54 -6.19 -14.16 -6.67
CA SER A 54 -6.15 -14.04 -5.22
C SER A 54 -6.13 -12.57 -4.80
N ARG A 55 -6.68 -12.30 -3.60
CA ARG A 55 -6.78 -10.95 -3.07
C ARG A 55 -5.90 -10.81 -1.85
N TRP A 56 -5.25 -9.66 -1.75
CA TRP A 56 -4.30 -9.36 -0.69
C TRP A 56 -4.53 -7.95 -0.21
N SER A 57 -4.22 -7.69 1.06
CA SER A 57 -4.39 -6.34 1.61
C SER A 57 -3.10 -5.85 2.24
N ALA A 58 -2.99 -4.53 2.29
CA ALA A 58 -1.94 -3.85 3.05
C ALA A 58 -2.47 -2.48 3.46
N THR A 59 -1.99 -2.01 4.62
CA THR A 59 -2.09 -0.61 4.99
C THR A 59 -0.70 -0.05 4.82
N VAL A 60 -0.53 0.86 3.86
CA VAL A 60 0.79 1.36 3.49
C VAL A 60 1.04 2.69 4.19
N PHE A 61 2.18 2.79 4.85
CA PHE A 61 2.61 4.02 5.52
C PHE A 61 3.95 4.42 4.96
N THR A 62 4.21 5.73 4.89
CA THR A 62 5.59 6.17 4.68
C THR A 62 6.32 6.15 6.02
N LEU A 63 7.64 6.07 5.95
CA LEU A 63 8.46 6.14 7.16
C LEU A 63 8.21 7.44 7.91
N ALA A 64 8.08 8.56 7.20
CA ALA A 64 7.80 9.86 7.81
C ALA A 64 6.44 9.88 8.52
N GLU A 65 5.44 9.19 7.96
CA GLU A 65 4.12 9.13 8.59
C GLU A 65 4.17 8.32 9.88
N VAL A 66 4.89 7.20 9.90
CA VAL A 66 5.05 6.39 11.11
C VAL A 66 5.72 7.23 12.20
N GLU A 67 6.77 7.95 11.84
CA GLU A 67 7.47 8.81 12.79
C GLU A 67 6.52 9.88 13.35
N SER A 68 5.71 10.49 12.50
CA SER A 68 4.73 11.49 12.91
C SER A 68 3.68 10.92 13.84
N LEU A 69 3.20 9.72 13.57
CA LEU A 69 2.23 9.05 14.44
C LEU A 69 2.81 8.75 15.80
N MET A 70 4.01 8.22 15.85
CA MET A 70 4.68 7.90 17.11
C MET A 70 4.95 9.17 17.93
N GLU A 71 5.30 10.26 17.27
CA GLU A 71 5.51 11.54 17.94
C GLU A 71 4.19 12.05 18.54
N ARG A 72 3.08 11.95 17.79
CA ARG A 72 1.78 12.36 18.30
C ARG A 72 1.38 11.52 19.52
N TRP A 73 1.63 10.21 19.46
CA TRP A 73 1.29 9.31 20.56
C TRP A 73 2.12 9.59 21.83
N SER A 74 3.30 10.18 21.67
CA SER A 74 4.11 10.56 22.82
C SER A 74 3.39 11.64 23.66
N HIS A 75 2.46 12.37 23.07
CA HIS A 75 1.68 13.40 23.76
C HIS A 75 0.32 12.90 24.24
N THR A 76 -0.23 11.86 23.60
CA THR A 76 -1.56 11.34 23.96
C THR A 76 -1.48 10.13 24.87
N GLY A 77 -0.33 9.47 24.94
CA GLY A 77 -0.15 8.25 25.72
C GLY A 77 -0.50 6.97 24.99
N GLU A 78 -0.98 7.08 23.73
CA GLU A 78 -1.31 5.89 22.94
C GLU A 78 -0.04 5.10 22.64
N GLU A 79 -0.19 3.79 22.47
CA GLU A 79 0.89 2.87 22.08
C GLU A 79 2.11 3.06 23.00
N LEU A 80 1.86 3.05 24.33
CA LEU A 80 2.90 3.26 25.35
C LEU A 80 3.67 4.56 25.12
N GLY A 81 2.95 5.63 24.77
CA GLY A 81 3.57 6.94 24.53
C GLY A 81 4.36 6.99 23.24
N GLY A 82 3.96 6.22 22.25
CA GLY A 82 4.64 6.21 20.95
C GLY A 82 5.91 5.39 20.94
N SER A 83 6.03 4.43 21.89
CA SER A 83 7.23 3.61 21.98
C SER A 83 7.33 2.56 20.88
N PHE A 84 6.22 2.28 20.21
CA PHE A 84 6.21 1.30 19.11
C PHE A 84 5.12 1.65 18.12
N PHE A 85 5.22 1.00 16.95
CA PHE A 85 4.22 1.10 15.89
C PHE A 85 3.89 -0.32 15.42
N TRP A 86 2.60 -0.62 15.28
CA TRP A 86 2.18 -1.92 14.80
C TRP A 86 0.87 -1.82 14.04
N CYS A 87 0.76 -2.58 12.96
CA CYS A 87 -0.45 -2.70 12.17
C CYS A 87 -0.45 -4.09 11.56
N PRO A 88 -1.57 -4.86 11.63
CA PRO A 88 -1.56 -6.26 11.19
C PRO A 88 -1.13 -6.47 9.75
N ASP A 89 -1.52 -5.59 8.83
CA ASP A 89 -1.15 -5.68 7.43
C ASP A 89 -0.29 -4.47 7.02
N GLY A 90 0.43 -3.90 7.98
CA GLY A 90 1.21 -2.69 7.76
C GLY A 90 2.42 -2.92 6.88
N LEU A 91 2.63 -2.01 5.95
CA LEU A 91 3.80 -2.00 5.09
C LEU A 91 4.37 -0.59 5.11
N ILE A 92 5.64 -0.46 5.48
CA ILE A 92 6.28 0.85 5.54
C ILE A 92 7.14 1.02 4.30
N VAL A 93 6.88 2.11 3.56
CA VAL A 93 7.64 2.45 2.37
C VAL A 93 8.38 3.76 2.62
N ARG A 94 9.38 4.04 1.80
CA ARG A 94 10.22 5.23 2.01
C ARG A 94 9.53 6.50 1.53
N GLU A 95 8.96 6.48 0.33
CA GLU A 95 8.45 7.67 -0.34
C GLU A 95 6.93 7.65 -0.48
N PRO A 96 6.29 8.82 -0.46
CA PRO A 96 4.83 8.89 -0.57
C PRO A 96 4.35 8.72 -2.01
N GLY A 97 3.05 8.57 -2.16
CA GLY A 97 2.41 8.58 -3.47
C GLY A 97 2.00 7.20 -3.95
N ILE A 98 0.86 7.16 -4.63
CA ILE A 98 0.29 5.91 -5.13
C ILE A 98 1.22 5.27 -6.16
N ASP A 99 1.86 6.08 -7.02
CA ASP A 99 2.77 5.53 -8.02
C ASP A 99 3.95 4.83 -7.36
N THR A 100 4.53 5.44 -6.34
CA THR A 100 5.64 4.85 -5.60
C THR A 100 5.23 3.55 -4.93
N MET A 101 4.07 3.56 -4.28
CA MET A 101 3.55 2.36 -3.61
C MET A 101 3.30 1.24 -4.60
N THR A 102 2.78 1.57 -5.79
CA THR A 102 2.56 0.59 -6.84
C THR A 102 3.87 -0.05 -7.27
N GLN A 103 4.94 0.75 -7.39
CA GLN A 103 6.24 0.21 -7.78
C GLN A 103 6.84 -0.69 -6.69
N VAL A 104 6.52 -0.44 -5.42
CA VAL A 104 6.92 -1.35 -4.35
C VAL A 104 6.25 -2.71 -4.55
N PHE A 105 4.95 -2.74 -4.86
CA PHE A 105 4.25 -4.00 -5.12
C PHE A 105 4.87 -4.74 -6.32
N VAL A 106 5.21 -4.01 -7.37
CA VAL A 106 5.89 -4.60 -8.53
C VAL A 106 7.19 -5.27 -8.10
N GLY A 107 8.00 -4.57 -7.31
CA GLY A 107 9.27 -5.11 -6.84
C GLY A 107 9.09 -6.34 -5.96
N LEU A 108 8.08 -6.33 -5.08
CA LEU A 108 7.81 -7.46 -4.20
C LEU A 108 7.40 -8.71 -4.98
N LEU A 109 6.64 -8.53 -6.07
CA LEU A 109 6.32 -9.66 -6.95
C LEU A 109 7.55 -10.19 -7.66
N GLU A 110 8.44 -9.31 -8.08
CA GLU A 110 9.68 -9.72 -8.76
C GLU A 110 10.60 -10.50 -7.85
N THR A 111 10.67 -10.14 -6.57
CA THR A 111 11.53 -10.84 -5.61
C THR A 111 10.86 -12.07 -5.00
N GLY A 112 9.55 -12.24 -5.19
CA GLY A 112 8.82 -13.35 -4.59
C GLY A 112 8.39 -13.10 -3.16
N GLU A 113 8.56 -11.88 -2.64
CA GLU A 113 8.24 -11.56 -1.26
C GLU A 113 6.81 -11.08 -1.05
N PHE A 114 6.09 -10.78 -2.14
CA PHE A 114 4.75 -10.20 -2.05
C PHE A 114 3.82 -11.00 -1.14
N THR A 115 3.77 -12.32 -1.33
CA THR A 115 2.84 -13.16 -0.58
C THR A 115 3.29 -13.41 0.86
N GLN A 116 4.51 -13.04 1.20
CA GLN A 116 5.01 -13.12 2.57
C GLN A 116 4.75 -11.83 3.34
N ILE A 117 4.59 -10.73 2.63
CA ILE A 117 4.48 -9.42 3.24
C ILE A 117 3.04 -8.92 3.32
N LEU A 118 2.28 -9.03 2.22
CA LEU A 118 0.88 -8.63 2.24
C LEU A 118 0.03 -9.71 2.89
N GLN A 119 -1.12 -9.31 3.41
CA GLN A 119 -2.04 -10.23 4.08
C GLN A 119 -2.99 -10.83 3.06
N HIS A 120 -3.06 -12.15 3.02
CA HIS A 120 -3.96 -12.85 2.12
C HIS A 120 -5.40 -12.69 2.61
N LEU A 121 -6.30 -12.30 1.71
CA LEU A 121 -7.73 -12.21 1.99
C LEU A 121 -8.39 -13.46 1.45
N HIS A 122 -8.98 -14.23 2.36
CA HIS A 122 -9.64 -15.48 1.97
C HIS A 122 -11.09 -15.19 1.59
N ASP A 123 -11.55 -15.81 0.53
CA ASP A 123 -12.94 -15.71 0.14
C ASP A 123 -13.77 -16.69 0.97
N GLU A 124 -14.91 -16.24 1.41
CA GLU A 124 -15.85 -17.07 2.16
C GLU A 124 -16.72 -17.89 1.25
#